data_6592f812f916f5614e4465a34e6175f2
#
_entry.id   6592f812f916f5614e4465a34e6175f2
#
_cell.length_a   1.000
_cell.length_b   1.000
_cell.length_c   1.000
_cell.angle_alpha   90.00
_cell.angle_beta   90.00
_cell.angle_gamma   90.00
#
_symmetry.space_group_name_H-M   'P 1'
#
loop_
_entity.id
_entity.type
_entity.pdbx_description
1 polymer ?
#
loop_
_entity_poly.entity_id
_entity_poly.type
_entity_poly.pdbx_seq_one_letter_code
_entity_poly.pdbx_strand_id
1 'polypeptide(L)'
;MKKRINTNSAARAVIYARYSSANQRDCSIEQQVEKCRELAAREGVTVIEIYADRAVSGKTDRRPNFQRMMKDASLRQFDVVLAWKSNRMGRNMLQAMMNEEQLRSNGIRTIYAEEDFDDTAAGRFALRNMMNVNPFYSENMAEDISRGLMDNA
;
A
#
# COMPACT_ATOMS: atom_id res chain seq x y z
N MET A 1 -23.50 -8.55 7.31
CA MET A 1 -23.08 -8.86 7.34
C MET A 1 -22.97 -9.29 7.32
N LYS A 2 -22.95 -9.38 7.31
CA LYS A 2 -22.61 -9.91 7.33
C LYS A 2 -22.20 -10.47 7.40
N LYS A 3 -22.26 -10.63 7.55
CA LYS A 3 -21.66 -11.17 7.65
C LYS A 3 -21.42 -11.69 8.08
N ARG A 4 -21.64 -11.98 8.18
CA ARG A 4 -21.19 -12.50 8.71
C ARG A 4 -20.98 -13.16 8.86
N ILE A 5 -21.22 -12.68 8.80
CA ILE A 5 -21.08 -13.56 9.19
C ILE A 5 -20.50 -14.81 9.50
N ASN A 6 -19.91 -15.05 8.93
CA ASN A 6 -19.26 -16.31 9.17
C ASN A 6 -18.01 -16.12 10.02
N THR A 7 -18.07 -16.54 11.25
CA THR A 7 -17.01 -16.24 12.21
C THR A 7 -15.73 -17.00 11.92
N ASN A 8 -15.78 -18.04 11.08
CA ASN A 8 -14.60 -18.82 10.75
C ASN A 8 -13.82 -18.30 9.57
N SER A 9 -14.35 -17.26 8.91
CA SER A 9 -13.69 -16.71 7.75
C SER A 9 -13.26 -15.28 8.02
N ALA A 10 -12.21 -15.15 8.84
CA ALA A 10 -11.58 -13.85 9.00
C ALA A 10 -11.06 -13.38 7.66
N ALA A 11 -11.05 -12.06 7.46
CA ALA A 11 -10.51 -11.49 6.23
C ALA A 11 -9.04 -11.91 6.07
N ARG A 12 -8.68 -12.22 4.85
CA ARG A 12 -7.32 -12.63 4.51
C ARG A 12 -6.48 -11.39 4.28
N ALA A 13 -5.38 -11.26 5.00
CA ALA A 13 -4.53 -10.10 4.93
C ALA A 13 -3.15 -10.47 4.44
N VAL A 14 -2.52 -9.53 3.74
CA VAL A 14 -1.11 -9.64 3.40
C VAL A 14 -0.40 -8.43 3.98
N ILE A 15 0.91 -8.57 4.20
CA ILE A 15 1.74 -7.48 4.71
C ILE A 15 2.69 -7.08 3.59
N TYR A 16 2.79 -5.77 3.36
CA TYR A 16 3.81 -5.24 2.47
C TYR A 16 4.83 -4.45 3.28
N ALA A 17 6.11 -4.78 3.12
CA ALA A 17 7.20 -4.10 3.80
C ALA A 17 8.26 -3.71 2.78
N ARG A 18 8.85 -2.54 2.95
CA ARG A 18 9.90 -2.06 2.05
C ARG A 18 10.96 -1.34 2.87
N TYR A 19 12.20 -1.70 2.62
CA TYR A 19 13.34 -1.09 3.30
C TYR A 19 14.25 -0.46 2.26
N SER A 20 14.63 0.80 2.50
CA SER A 20 15.58 1.51 1.65
C SER A 20 16.94 1.53 2.35
N SER A 21 17.92 0.90 1.75
CA SER A 21 19.27 0.89 2.29
C SER A 21 19.91 2.28 2.28
N ALA A 22 19.36 3.20 1.50
CA ALA A 22 19.85 4.57 1.47
C ALA A 22 19.46 5.35 2.71
N ASN A 23 18.46 4.90 3.45
CA ASN A 23 18.02 5.55 4.68
C ASN A 23 18.24 4.61 5.85
N GLN A 24 19.37 4.77 6.54
CA GLN A 24 19.76 3.90 7.64
C GLN A 24 18.83 4.01 8.85
N ARG A 25 17.99 5.03 8.90
CA ARG A 25 17.03 5.21 9.99
C ARG A 25 15.69 4.59 9.69
N ASP A 26 15.56 4.01 8.50
CA ASP A 26 14.30 3.39 8.15
C ASP A 26 14.04 2.18 9.04
N CYS A 27 12.76 1.93 9.26
CA CYS A 27 12.32 0.76 10.02
C CYS A 27 12.66 -0.49 9.21
N SER A 28 13.28 -1.47 9.85
CA SER A 28 13.64 -2.69 9.15
C SER A 28 12.40 -3.45 8.71
N ILE A 29 12.59 -4.36 7.74
CA ILE A 29 11.47 -5.18 7.27
C ILE A 29 10.90 -6.00 8.42
N GLU A 30 11.77 -6.56 9.27
CA GLU A 30 11.33 -7.36 10.41
C GLU A 30 10.48 -6.54 11.37
N GLN A 31 10.88 -5.30 11.63
CA GLN A 31 10.12 -4.42 12.50
C GLN A 31 8.79 -4.02 11.88
N GLN A 32 8.79 -3.76 10.58
CA GLN A 32 7.54 -3.43 9.87
C GLN A 32 6.57 -4.60 9.93
N VAL A 33 7.07 -5.80 9.71
CA VAL A 33 6.23 -7.00 9.76
C VAL A 33 5.66 -7.19 11.15
N GLU A 34 6.47 -6.98 12.19
CA GLU A 34 5.99 -7.12 13.56
C GLU A 34 4.87 -6.14 13.85
N LYS A 35 5.06 -4.88 13.46
CA LYS A 35 4.02 -3.86 13.67
C LYS A 35 2.74 -4.21 12.92
N CYS A 36 2.88 -4.75 11.72
CA CYS A 36 1.71 -5.15 10.94
C CYS A 36 1.03 -6.38 11.51
N ARG A 37 1.78 -7.30 12.10
CA ARG A 37 1.16 -8.46 12.77
C ARG A 37 0.36 -8.02 13.99
N GLU A 38 0.87 -7.05 14.74
CA GLU A 38 0.11 -6.48 15.85
C GLU A 38 -1.16 -5.82 15.36
N LEU A 39 -1.05 -5.09 14.25
CA LEU A 39 -2.21 -4.47 13.62
C LEU A 39 -3.24 -5.52 13.20
N ALA A 40 -2.78 -6.61 12.60
CA ALA A 40 -3.66 -7.68 12.16
C ALA A 40 -4.44 -8.27 13.35
N ALA A 41 -3.76 -8.44 14.48
CA ALA A 41 -4.42 -8.94 15.68
C ALA A 41 -5.50 -7.98 16.17
N ARG A 42 -5.21 -6.68 16.15
CA ARG A 42 -6.20 -5.69 16.57
C ARG A 42 -7.39 -5.62 15.62
N GLU A 43 -7.14 -5.81 14.32
CA GLU A 43 -8.20 -5.72 13.30
C GLU A 43 -8.93 -7.03 13.09
N GLY A 44 -8.47 -8.11 13.69
CA GLY A 44 -9.11 -9.40 13.53
C GLY A 44 -8.97 -10.02 12.15
N VAL A 45 -7.86 -9.76 11.49
CA VAL A 45 -7.60 -10.32 10.16
C VAL A 45 -6.47 -11.35 10.24
N THR A 46 -6.45 -12.27 9.30
CA THR A 46 -5.47 -13.35 9.26
C THR A 46 -4.41 -13.06 8.20
N VAL A 47 -3.14 -13.00 8.61
CA VAL A 47 -2.03 -12.77 7.69
C VAL A 47 -1.71 -14.07 6.97
N ILE A 48 -1.80 -14.04 5.63
CA ILE A 48 -1.56 -15.25 4.82
C ILE A 48 -0.29 -15.15 3.99
N GLU A 49 0.25 -13.93 3.80
CA GLU A 49 1.45 -13.78 2.97
C GLU A 49 2.15 -12.49 3.35
N ILE A 50 3.47 -12.47 3.15
CA ILE A 50 4.29 -11.28 3.37
C ILE A 50 5.04 -10.99 2.08
N TYR A 51 4.89 -9.76 1.56
CA TYR A 51 5.63 -9.27 0.41
C TYR A 51 6.64 -8.25 0.90
N ALA A 52 7.89 -8.47 0.61
CA ALA A 52 8.94 -7.56 1.10
C ALA A 52 9.91 -7.24 -0.02
N ASP A 53 10.28 -5.97 -0.11
CA ASP A 53 11.25 -5.51 -1.09
C ASP A 53 12.40 -4.80 -0.37
N ARG A 54 13.62 -5.19 -0.70
CA ARG A 54 14.82 -4.51 -0.24
C ARG A 54 15.42 -3.76 -1.40
N ALA A 55 15.74 -2.48 -1.19
CA ALA A 55 16.43 -1.71 -2.20
C ALA A 55 17.86 -2.21 -2.30
N VAL A 56 18.24 -2.69 -3.47
CA VAL A 56 19.58 -3.20 -3.69
C VAL A 56 20.56 -2.07 -3.99
N SER A 57 20.09 -1.02 -4.67
CA SER A 57 20.86 0.18 -4.92
C SER A 57 19.92 1.35 -5.02
N GLY A 58 20.42 2.57 -4.82
CA GLY A 58 19.60 3.75 -4.87
C GLY A 58 19.16 4.17 -6.27
N LYS A 59 19.53 3.42 -7.29
CA LYS A 59 19.31 3.86 -8.66
C LYS A 59 17.97 3.46 -9.24
N THR A 60 17.37 2.38 -8.77
CA THR A 60 16.08 1.95 -9.31
C THR A 60 15.15 1.65 -8.15
N ASP A 61 13.88 1.96 -8.36
CA ASP A 61 12.86 1.63 -7.40
C ASP A 61 12.05 0.46 -7.92
N ARG A 62 12.77 -0.58 -8.29
CA ARG A 62 12.11 -1.82 -8.66
C ARG A 62 11.58 -2.47 -7.41
N ARG A 63 10.34 -2.79 -7.42
CA ARG A 63 9.67 -3.43 -6.29
C ARG A 63 8.96 -4.68 -6.82
N PRO A 64 9.74 -5.72 -7.14
CA PRO A 64 9.15 -6.92 -7.76
C PRO A 64 8.09 -7.56 -6.89
N ASN A 65 8.27 -7.54 -5.57
CA ASN A 65 7.28 -8.15 -4.71
C ASN A 65 6.05 -7.27 -4.54
N PHE A 66 6.22 -5.94 -4.61
CA PHE A 66 5.06 -5.06 -4.67
C PHE A 66 4.25 -5.32 -5.93
N GLN A 67 4.93 -5.46 -7.06
CA GLN A 67 4.26 -5.75 -8.34
C GLN A 67 3.55 -7.09 -8.27
N ARG A 68 4.17 -8.10 -7.67
CA ARG A 68 3.55 -9.41 -7.49
C ARG A 68 2.31 -9.28 -6.61
N MET A 69 2.40 -8.49 -5.54
CA MET A 69 1.26 -8.25 -4.67
C MET A 69 0.10 -7.62 -5.43
N MET A 70 0.39 -6.61 -6.25
CA MET A 70 -0.66 -5.94 -7.02
C MET A 70 -1.30 -6.89 -8.02
N LYS A 71 -0.50 -7.78 -8.61
CA LYS A 71 -1.03 -8.79 -9.51
C LYS A 71 -1.93 -9.79 -8.78
N ASP A 72 -1.47 -10.25 -7.62
CA ASP A 72 -2.26 -11.18 -6.82
C ASP A 72 -3.54 -10.51 -6.34
N ALA A 73 -3.50 -9.20 -6.11
CA ALA A 73 -4.69 -8.43 -5.75
C ALA A 73 -5.72 -8.45 -6.86
N SER A 74 -5.28 -8.36 -8.10
CA SER A 74 -6.20 -8.40 -9.24
C SER A 74 -6.89 -9.75 -9.35
N LEU A 75 -6.29 -10.79 -8.79
CA LEU A 75 -6.87 -12.13 -8.74
C LEU A 75 -7.66 -12.37 -7.45
N ARG A 76 -7.77 -11.35 -6.60
CA ARG A 76 -8.53 -11.38 -5.35
C ARG A 76 -8.09 -12.50 -4.42
N GLN A 77 -6.79 -12.70 -4.31
CA GLN A 77 -6.25 -13.75 -3.46
C GLN A 77 -6.24 -13.37 -1.98
N PHE A 78 -6.51 -12.10 -1.67
CA PHE A 78 -6.60 -11.61 -0.30
C PHE A 78 -7.56 -10.43 -0.25
N ASP A 79 -7.88 -9.96 0.95
CA ASP A 79 -8.90 -8.94 1.16
C ASP A 79 -8.34 -7.63 1.73
N VAL A 80 -7.17 -7.69 2.38
CA VAL A 80 -6.61 -6.55 3.10
C VAL A 80 -5.11 -6.50 2.88
N VAL A 81 -4.59 -5.29 2.67
CA VAL A 81 -3.14 -5.04 2.67
C VAL A 81 -2.80 -4.28 3.94
N LEU A 82 -1.81 -4.77 4.67
CA LEU A 82 -1.29 -4.09 5.86
C LEU A 82 0.10 -3.57 5.55
N ALA A 83 0.37 -2.33 5.93
CA ALA A 83 1.69 -1.74 5.75
C ALA A 83 2.00 -0.86 6.97
N TRP A 84 3.29 -0.59 7.18
CA TRP A 84 3.70 0.24 8.30
C TRP A 84 3.16 1.66 8.18
N LYS A 85 3.43 2.28 7.04
CA LYS A 85 3.00 3.66 6.75
C LYS A 85 2.63 3.78 5.28
N SER A 86 1.91 4.84 4.95
CA SER A 86 1.49 5.06 3.57
C SER A 86 2.68 5.20 2.62
N ASN A 87 3.84 5.67 3.11
CA ASN A 87 5.01 5.82 2.25
C ASN A 87 5.60 4.48 1.81
N ARG A 88 5.09 3.36 2.32
CA ARG A 88 5.46 2.05 1.79
C ARG A 88 4.71 1.74 0.50
N MET A 89 3.54 2.37 0.30
CA MET A 89 2.68 2.06 -0.85
C MET A 89 2.99 2.90 -2.08
N GLY A 90 3.78 3.96 -1.94
CA GLY A 90 4.18 4.79 -3.07
C GLY A 90 5.27 5.74 -2.65
N ARG A 91 5.94 6.34 -3.63
CA ARG A 91 7.02 7.28 -3.35
C ARG A 91 6.52 8.60 -2.79
N ASN A 92 5.27 8.93 -3.10
CA ASN A 92 4.66 10.16 -2.60
C ASN A 92 3.20 9.86 -2.31
N MET A 93 2.53 10.83 -1.73
CA MET A 93 1.14 10.67 -1.30
C MET A 93 0.23 10.31 -2.47
N LEU A 94 0.40 10.98 -3.60
CA LEU A 94 -0.47 10.73 -4.75
C LEU A 94 -0.30 9.31 -5.27
N GLN A 95 0.93 8.86 -5.41
CA GLN A 95 1.17 7.50 -5.90
C GLN A 95 0.63 6.46 -4.94
N ALA A 96 0.80 6.68 -3.63
CA ALA A 96 0.25 5.77 -2.62
C ALA A 96 -1.27 5.70 -2.73
N MET A 97 -1.92 6.85 -2.89
CA MET A 97 -3.38 6.88 -3.02
C MET A 97 -3.85 6.20 -4.29
N MET A 98 -3.11 6.35 -5.38
CA MET A 98 -3.46 5.68 -6.64
C MET A 98 -3.36 4.17 -6.49
N ASN A 99 -2.32 3.69 -5.81
CA ASN A 99 -2.18 2.27 -5.55
C ASN A 99 -3.29 1.76 -4.64
N GLU A 100 -3.66 2.54 -3.62
CA GLU A 100 -4.78 2.19 -2.75
C GLU A 100 -6.09 2.11 -3.53
N GLU A 101 -6.32 3.04 -4.45
CA GLU A 101 -7.51 3.04 -5.27
C GLU A 101 -7.56 1.81 -6.18
N GLN A 102 -6.42 1.43 -6.73
CA GLN A 102 -6.36 0.23 -7.56
C GLN A 102 -6.72 -1.01 -6.73
N LEU A 103 -6.19 -1.08 -5.51
CA LEU A 103 -6.55 -2.18 -4.60
C LEU A 103 -8.03 -2.15 -4.26
N ARG A 104 -8.54 -0.96 -3.96
CA ARG A 104 -9.95 -0.81 -3.60
C ARG A 104 -10.87 -1.24 -4.75
N SER A 105 -10.48 -0.95 -5.98
CA SER A 105 -11.27 -1.36 -7.14
C SER A 105 -11.34 -2.88 -7.27
N ASN A 106 -10.39 -3.58 -6.67
CA ASN A 106 -10.40 -5.05 -6.61
C ASN A 106 -11.04 -5.57 -5.32
N GLY A 107 -11.64 -4.69 -4.54
CA GLY A 107 -12.31 -5.09 -3.30
C GLY A 107 -11.36 -5.25 -2.13
N ILE A 108 -10.16 -4.67 -2.20
CA ILE A 108 -9.14 -4.82 -1.18
C ILE A 108 -8.93 -3.49 -0.48
N ARG A 109 -8.95 -3.49 0.83
CA ARG A 109 -8.70 -2.28 1.61
C ARG A 109 -7.27 -2.29 2.14
N THR A 110 -6.76 -1.10 2.45
CA THR A 110 -5.40 -0.91 2.96
C THR A 110 -5.48 -0.30 4.35
N ILE A 111 -4.72 -0.85 5.29
CA ILE A 111 -4.66 -0.35 6.66
C ILE A 111 -3.20 -0.15 7.02
N TYR A 112 -2.91 0.95 7.71
CA TYR A 112 -1.55 1.29 8.13
C TYR A 112 -1.39 1.14 9.63
N ALA A 113 -0.22 0.65 10.04
CA ALA A 113 0.08 0.50 11.47
C ALA A 113 0.31 1.85 12.13
N GLU A 114 0.89 2.80 11.40
CA GLU A 114 1.18 4.14 11.92
C GLU A 114 0.84 5.18 10.86
N GLU A 115 0.49 6.38 11.31
CA GLU A 115 0.25 7.49 10.41
C GLU A 115 1.58 8.08 9.95
N ASP A 116 1.60 8.54 8.70
CA ASP A 116 2.74 9.26 8.15
C ASP A 116 2.46 10.75 8.30
N PHE A 117 3.36 11.47 8.96
CA PHE A 117 3.13 12.88 9.25
C PHE A 117 3.01 13.75 7.99
N ASP A 118 3.71 13.38 6.93
CA ASP A 118 3.68 14.14 5.69
C ASP A 118 2.45 13.83 4.85
N ASP A 119 1.63 12.92 5.30
CA ASP A 119 0.49 12.40 4.54
C ASP A 119 -0.76 12.52 5.39
N THR A 120 -1.19 13.75 5.61
CA THR A 120 -2.33 14.00 6.49
C THR A 120 -3.63 13.48 5.89
N ALA A 121 -4.55 13.07 6.78
CA ALA A 121 -5.86 12.60 6.34
C ALA A 121 -6.61 13.67 5.54
N ALA A 122 -6.49 14.93 5.96
CA ALA A 122 -7.16 16.02 5.25
C ALA A 122 -6.60 16.19 3.84
N GLY A 123 -5.28 16.13 3.69
CA GLY A 123 -4.65 16.22 2.38
C GLY A 123 -5.02 15.08 1.47
N ARG A 124 -5.04 13.87 2.02
CA ARG A 124 -5.45 12.69 1.25
C ARG A 124 -6.90 12.79 0.81
N PHE A 125 -7.77 13.27 1.71
CA PHE A 125 -9.18 13.44 1.40
C PHE A 125 -9.38 14.47 0.29
N ALA A 126 -8.68 15.58 0.38
CA ALA A 126 -8.78 16.64 -0.63
C ALA A 126 -8.32 16.14 -2.00
N LEU A 127 -7.19 15.44 -2.03
CA LEU A 127 -6.64 14.92 -3.29
C LEU A 127 -7.57 13.87 -3.88
N ARG A 128 -8.12 13.01 -3.04
CA ARG A 128 -9.06 11.97 -3.49
C ARG A 128 -10.33 12.59 -4.07
N ASN A 129 -10.82 13.66 -3.43
CA ASN A 129 -11.98 14.38 -3.94
C ASN A 129 -11.71 14.98 -5.32
N MET A 130 -10.53 15.55 -5.51
CA MET A 130 -10.16 16.10 -6.81
C MET A 130 -10.15 15.02 -7.89
N MET A 131 -9.62 13.85 -7.57
CA MET A 131 -9.57 12.74 -8.50
C MET A 131 -10.97 12.22 -8.82
N ASN A 132 -11.86 12.21 -7.84
CA ASN A 132 -13.24 11.73 -8.06
C ASN A 132 -14.07 12.71 -8.85
N VAL A 133 -13.89 14.02 -8.61
CA VAL A 133 -14.68 15.05 -9.29
C VAL A 133 -14.22 15.25 -10.73
N ASN A 134 -12.94 15.01 -11.00
CA ASN A 134 -12.39 15.23 -12.32
C ASN A 134 -11.58 14.01 -12.78
N PRO A 135 -12.25 13.01 -13.38
CA PRO A 135 -11.53 11.81 -13.84
C PRO A 135 -10.43 12.11 -14.83
N PHE A 136 -10.62 13.12 -15.69
CA PHE A 136 -9.60 13.51 -16.64
C PHE A 136 -8.34 14.01 -15.94
N TYR A 137 -8.53 14.80 -14.89
CA TYR A 137 -7.43 15.26 -14.07
C TYR A 137 -6.67 14.09 -13.45
N SER A 138 -7.39 13.10 -12.96
CA SER A 138 -6.80 11.90 -12.37
C SER A 138 -5.96 11.13 -13.39
N GLU A 139 -6.45 10.99 -14.61
CA GLU A 139 -5.71 10.31 -15.67
C GLU A 139 -4.42 11.05 -16.01
N ASN A 140 -4.50 12.37 -16.13
CA ASN A 140 -3.31 13.17 -16.43
C ASN A 140 -2.26 13.05 -15.33
N MET A 141 -2.67 13.06 -14.09
CA MET A 141 -1.75 12.91 -12.97
C MET A 141 -1.09 11.53 -12.99
N ALA A 142 -1.86 10.50 -13.32
CA ALA A 142 -1.33 9.15 -13.40
C ALA A 142 -0.26 9.05 -14.48
N GLU A 143 -0.52 9.64 -15.63
CA GLU A 143 0.45 9.66 -16.73
C GLU A 143 1.72 10.40 -16.34
N ASP A 144 1.57 11.56 -15.70
CA ASP A 144 2.71 12.35 -15.27
C ASP A 144 3.59 11.60 -14.28
N ILE A 145 2.97 10.91 -13.35
CA ILE A 145 3.70 10.11 -12.37
C ILE A 145 4.44 8.96 -13.08
N SER A 146 3.77 8.28 -13.99
CA SER A 146 4.39 7.18 -14.72
C SER A 146 5.61 7.65 -15.51
N ARG A 147 5.49 8.80 -16.19
CA ARG A 147 6.61 9.35 -16.93
C ARG A 147 7.74 9.74 -16.01
N GLY A 148 7.43 10.36 -14.88
CA GLY A 148 8.43 10.74 -13.91
C GLY A 148 9.21 9.54 -13.38
N LEU A 149 8.52 8.44 -13.13
CA LEU A 149 9.17 7.23 -12.66
C LEU A 149 10.08 6.63 -13.73
N MET A 150 9.65 6.66 -14.98
CA MET A 150 10.47 6.17 -16.07
C MET A 150 11.70 7.04 -16.32
N ASP A 151 11.54 8.35 -16.23
CA ASP A 151 12.63 9.29 -16.44
C ASP A 151 13.67 9.21 -15.34
N ASN A 152 13.27 8.85 -14.14
CA ASN A 152 14.14 8.78 -12.96
C ASN A 152 14.69 7.39 -12.69
N ALA A 153 14.32 6.42 -13.50
CA ALA A 153 14.73 5.03 -13.30
C ALA A 153 16.19 4.76 -13.75
#